data_def8aa01ba0a4e3028172e047ce641e7
#
_entry.id   def8aa01ba0a4e3028172e047ce641e7
#
_cell.length_a   1.000
_cell.length_b   1.000
_cell.length_c   1.000
_cell.angle_alpha   90.00
_cell.angle_beta   90.00
_cell.angle_gamma   90.00
#
_symmetry.space_group_name_H-M   'P 1'
#
loop_
_entity.id
_entity.type
_entity.pdbx_description
1 polymer ?
#
loop_
_entity_poly.entity_id
_entity_poly.type
_entity_poly.pdbx_seq_one_letter_code
_entity_poly.pdbx_strand_id
1 'polypeptide(L)'
;MTYFTDNSLSIGNTPLVRLNRIVDPDKVTVLAKIEGRNPAYSVKCRIGAAMVWDAEARGLLKPGVEVVEPTSGNTGIALAYVCAARGYKLTLTMPETMSLERRKVLKAFGANLVLTEGAKGMKGAINKAEEIVASDPARYYMPQQFDNPANPAIHEKTTGPEIWSQTEGKIDVLIAGVGTGGTITGISRYIKHTQGRAIISVAVEPDASPIITQKMAGEELKPGPHKIQGIGAGFIPGALDLSIVDRVERVSNDEAVSMGRRLALEEGILCGISCGAATVAAARLAAEPAFAGKTIVVILPDGGERYLSSVLFEDIQA
;
A
#
# COMPACT_ATOMS: atom_id res chain seq x y z
N MET A 1 -28.91 10.67 9.89
CA MET A 1 -27.58 11.09 10.38
C MET A 1 -26.54 10.24 9.67
N THR A 2 -25.54 10.86 9.07
CA THR A 2 -24.46 10.18 8.35
C THR A 2 -23.19 10.28 9.19
N TYR A 3 -23.01 9.32 10.11
CA TYR A 3 -21.80 9.19 10.90
C TYR A 3 -21.36 7.72 10.96
N PHE A 4 -20.08 7.49 11.18
CA PHE A 4 -19.53 6.14 11.38
C PHE A 4 -19.61 5.78 12.86
N THR A 5 -19.98 4.55 13.17
CA THR A 5 -20.07 4.05 14.55
C THR A 5 -18.71 3.77 15.18
N ASP A 6 -17.70 3.52 14.37
CA ASP A 6 -16.29 3.47 14.78
C ASP A 6 -15.36 3.91 13.64
N ASN A 7 -14.12 4.25 13.97
CA ASN A 7 -13.17 4.80 12.99
C ASN A 7 -12.70 3.78 11.94
N SER A 8 -12.83 2.47 12.17
CA SER A 8 -12.48 1.48 11.15
C SER A 8 -13.38 1.54 9.92
N LEU A 9 -14.61 2.03 10.10
CA LEU A 9 -15.63 2.15 9.05
C LEU A 9 -15.41 3.39 8.15
N SER A 10 -14.56 4.33 8.55
CA SER A 10 -14.34 5.59 7.82
C SER A 10 -13.29 5.49 6.71
N ILE A 11 -12.87 4.28 6.34
CA ILE A 11 -11.95 4.03 5.21
C ILE A 11 -12.59 4.38 3.87
N GLY A 12 -11.77 4.71 2.89
CA GLY A 12 -12.22 4.91 1.52
C GLY A 12 -12.72 6.32 1.22
N ASN A 13 -13.47 6.44 0.13
CA ASN A 13 -13.93 7.71 -0.44
C ASN A 13 -12.80 8.73 -0.63
N THR A 14 -11.61 8.22 -0.94
CA THR A 14 -10.44 9.07 -1.18
C THR A 14 -10.57 9.80 -2.50
N PRO A 15 -10.05 11.05 -2.62
CA PRO A 15 -10.22 11.84 -3.82
C PRO A 15 -9.32 11.36 -4.97
N LEU A 16 -9.79 11.59 -6.21
CA LEU A 16 -8.94 11.69 -7.39
C LEU A 16 -8.56 13.15 -7.61
N VAL A 17 -7.27 13.42 -7.84
CA VAL A 17 -6.73 14.76 -8.11
C VAL A 17 -5.99 14.71 -9.44
N ARG A 18 -6.30 15.63 -10.35
CA ARG A 18 -5.59 15.73 -11.63
C ARG A 18 -4.20 16.32 -11.41
N LEU A 19 -3.18 15.69 -12.01
CA LEU A 19 -1.83 16.24 -12.09
C LEU A 19 -1.75 17.17 -13.30
N ASN A 20 -1.21 18.38 -13.11
CA ASN A 20 -1.26 19.42 -14.10
C ASN A 20 0.12 20.00 -14.47
N ARG A 21 1.15 19.73 -13.68
CA ARG A 21 2.50 20.30 -13.86
C ARG A 21 3.58 19.23 -14.07
N ILE A 22 3.39 18.05 -13.49
CA ILE A 22 4.32 16.92 -13.68
C ILE A 22 4.20 16.32 -15.07
N VAL A 23 2.99 16.34 -15.62
CA VAL A 23 2.67 15.86 -16.96
C VAL A 23 2.01 16.98 -17.78
N ASP A 24 2.04 16.84 -19.11
CA ASP A 24 1.33 17.75 -19.99
C ASP A 24 -0.18 17.41 -19.99
N PRO A 25 -1.03 18.23 -19.33
CA PRO A 25 -2.44 17.92 -19.15
C PRO A 25 -3.26 17.98 -20.45
N ASP A 26 -2.74 18.61 -21.51
CA ASP A 26 -3.40 18.70 -22.81
C ASP A 26 -3.20 17.41 -23.63
N LYS A 27 -2.15 16.64 -23.32
CA LYS A 27 -1.85 15.38 -24.01
C LYS A 27 -2.47 14.17 -23.35
N VAL A 28 -2.52 14.14 -22.02
CA VAL A 28 -2.96 12.97 -21.25
C VAL A 28 -3.62 13.42 -19.94
N THR A 29 -4.65 12.70 -19.51
CA THR A 29 -5.24 12.95 -18.20
C THR A 29 -4.63 11.98 -17.17
N VAL A 30 -3.84 12.51 -16.22
CA VAL A 30 -3.30 11.72 -15.10
C VAL A 30 -4.02 12.11 -13.82
N LEU A 31 -4.65 11.13 -13.19
CA LEU A 31 -5.43 11.27 -11.97
C LEU A 31 -4.77 10.52 -10.81
N ALA A 32 -4.38 11.24 -9.77
CA ALA A 32 -3.79 10.70 -8.56
C ALA A 32 -4.88 10.30 -7.54
N LYS A 33 -4.98 9.03 -7.20
CA LYS A 33 -5.83 8.52 -6.11
C LYS A 33 -5.11 8.69 -4.78
N ILE A 34 -5.54 9.67 -3.98
CA ILE A 34 -4.83 10.11 -2.77
C ILE A 34 -5.23 9.23 -1.58
N GLU A 35 -4.60 8.06 -1.45
CA GLU A 35 -4.88 7.11 -0.36
C GLU A 35 -4.38 7.59 1.02
N GLY A 36 -3.55 8.61 1.07
CA GLY A 36 -3.20 9.33 2.29
C GLY A 36 -4.39 10.00 3.01
N ARG A 37 -5.56 10.07 2.39
CA ARG A 37 -6.79 10.61 3.01
C ARG A 37 -7.61 9.58 3.79
N ASN A 38 -7.13 8.34 3.92
CA ASN A 38 -7.70 7.35 4.82
C ASN A 38 -7.45 7.70 6.32
N PRO A 39 -8.19 7.10 7.28
CA PRO A 39 -8.18 7.46 8.70
C PRO A 39 -6.80 7.45 9.38
N ALA A 40 -5.92 6.55 8.99
CA ALA A 40 -4.53 6.49 9.47
C ALA A 40 -3.52 6.80 8.34
N TYR A 41 -3.94 7.63 7.39
CA TYR A 41 -3.14 8.29 6.35
C TYR A 41 -2.42 7.36 5.39
N SER A 42 -3.01 6.19 5.08
CA SER A 42 -2.48 5.30 4.02
C SER A 42 -3.51 4.34 3.43
N VAL A 43 -3.19 3.81 2.27
CA VAL A 43 -3.93 2.73 1.60
C VAL A 43 -4.12 1.49 2.49
N LYS A 44 -3.22 1.26 3.45
CA LYS A 44 -3.26 0.12 4.36
C LYS A 44 -4.41 0.19 5.35
N CYS A 45 -5.04 1.35 5.56
CA CYS A 45 -6.25 1.48 6.35
C CYS A 45 -7.35 0.54 5.83
N ARG A 46 -7.48 0.43 4.51
CA ARG A 46 -8.46 -0.45 3.87
C ARG A 46 -8.21 -1.92 4.22
N ILE A 47 -6.99 -2.40 4.04
CA ILE A 47 -6.68 -3.81 4.31
C ILE A 47 -6.65 -4.11 5.81
N GLY A 48 -6.18 -3.19 6.65
CA GLY A 48 -6.21 -3.36 8.10
C GLY A 48 -7.63 -3.55 8.63
N ALA A 49 -8.58 -2.72 8.15
CA ALA A 49 -9.98 -2.86 8.47
C ALA A 49 -10.57 -4.18 7.93
N ALA A 50 -10.33 -4.47 6.65
CA ALA A 50 -10.89 -5.64 5.99
C ALA A 50 -10.44 -6.97 6.61
N MET A 51 -9.15 -7.10 6.93
CA MET A 51 -8.63 -8.33 7.57
C MET A 51 -9.21 -8.56 8.97
N VAL A 52 -9.44 -7.48 9.72
CA VAL A 52 -10.10 -7.57 11.04
C VAL A 52 -11.58 -7.94 10.87
N TRP A 53 -12.32 -7.26 9.99
CA TRP A 53 -13.74 -7.56 9.76
C TRP A 53 -13.98 -8.98 9.21
N ASP A 54 -13.12 -9.45 8.29
CA ASP A 54 -13.19 -10.83 7.78
C ASP A 54 -12.96 -11.85 8.91
N ALA A 55 -11.96 -11.60 9.75
CA ALA A 55 -11.67 -12.47 10.88
C ALA A 55 -12.81 -12.51 11.90
N GLU A 56 -13.46 -11.36 12.17
CA GLU A 56 -14.68 -11.30 13.00
C GLU A 56 -15.83 -12.10 12.38
N ALA A 57 -16.11 -11.87 11.11
CA ALA A 57 -17.19 -12.56 10.41
C ALA A 57 -17.01 -14.09 10.36
N ARG A 58 -15.76 -14.54 10.31
CA ARG A 58 -15.39 -15.97 10.32
C ARG A 58 -15.25 -16.55 11.74
N GLY A 59 -15.43 -15.74 12.79
CA GLY A 59 -15.28 -16.16 14.18
C GLY A 59 -13.84 -16.48 14.61
N LEU A 60 -12.84 -16.07 13.80
CA LEU A 60 -11.42 -16.21 14.12
C LEU A 60 -10.95 -15.14 15.10
N LEU A 61 -11.54 -13.94 15.03
CA LEU A 61 -11.29 -12.84 15.93
C LEU A 61 -12.56 -12.56 16.74
N LYS A 62 -12.48 -12.72 18.06
CA LYS A 62 -13.56 -12.53 19.03
C LYS A 62 -13.01 -11.92 20.31
N PRO A 63 -13.85 -11.43 21.24
CA PRO A 63 -13.38 -10.90 22.52
C PRO A 63 -12.41 -11.87 23.21
N GLY A 64 -11.25 -11.34 23.63
CA GLY A 64 -10.18 -12.12 24.26
C GLY A 64 -9.08 -12.63 23.29
N VAL A 65 -9.34 -12.66 21.98
CA VAL A 65 -8.30 -12.97 20.97
C VAL A 65 -7.47 -11.71 20.70
N GLU A 66 -6.16 -11.89 20.61
CA GLU A 66 -5.18 -10.84 20.34
C GLU A 66 -4.64 -10.94 18.91
N VAL A 67 -4.57 -9.82 18.21
CA VAL A 67 -4.00 -9.76 16.86
C VAL A 67 -2.48 -9.70 16.95
N VAL A 68 -1.79 -10.50 16.15
CA VAL A 68 -0.32 -10.50 16.02
C VAL A 68 0.06 -10.35 14.57
N GLU A 69 0.94 -9.39 14.22
CA GLU A 69 1.40 -9.22 12.82
C GLU A 69 2.87 -8.79 12.77
N PRO A 70 3.69 -9.41 11.90
CA PRO A 70 5.08 -8.99 11.67
C PRO A 70 5.11 -7.81 10.71
N THR A 71 5.07 -6.59 11.23
CA THR A 71 5.09 -5.39 10.40
C THR A 71 5.50 -4.15 11.19
N SER A 72 6.24 -3.28 10.54
CA SER A 72 6.66 -1.98 11.08
C SER A 72 6.18 -0.80 10.24
N GLY A 73 5.49 -1.09 9.12
CA GLY A 73 5.06 -0.09 8.16
C GLY A 73 3.61 0.35 8.35
N ASN A 74 3.04 0.83 7.26
CA ASN A 74 1.67 1.33 7.21
C ASN A 74 0.62 0.30 7.64
N THR A 75 0.86 -1.00 7.41
CA THR A 75 -0.04 -2.06 7.88
C THR A 75 -0.08 -2.15 9.40
N GLY A 76 1.07 -2.00 10.07
CA GLY A 76 1.11 -1.94 11.53
C GLY A 76 0.29 -0.79 12.09
N ILE A 77 0.39 0.40 11.50
CA ILE A 77 -0.40 1.58 11.88
C ILE A 77 -1.89 1.33 11.60
N ALA A 78 -2.21 0.71 10.45
CA ALA A 78 -3.59 0.38 10.09
C ALA A 78 -4.21 -0.61 11.07
N LEU A 79 -3.53 -1.71 11.39
CA LEU A 79 -4.00 -2.65 12.40
C LEU A 79 -4.12 -2.00 13.79
N ALA A 80 -3.18 -1.12 14.15
CA ALA A 80 -3.19 -0.46 15.45
C ALA A 80 -4.44 0.43 15.63
N TYR A 81 -4.77 1.29 14.66
CA TYR A 81 -5.97 2.12 14.80
C TYR A 81 -7.27 1.30 14.74
N VAL A 82 -7.31 0.24 13.89
CA VAL A 82 -8.49 -0.64 13.81
C VAL A 82 -8.70 -1.40 15.10
N CYS A 83 -7.65 -2.03 15.64
CA CYS A 83 -7.73 -2.75 16.91
C CYS A 83 -8.13 -1.82 18.05
N ALA A 84 -7.57 -0.61 18.12
CA ALA A 84 -7.97 0.39 19.11
C ALA A 84 -9.46 0.77 18.97
N ALA A 85 -9.94 1.03 17.76
CA ALA A 85 -11.33 1.39 17.50
C ALA A 85 -12.34 0.26 17.82
N ARG A 86 -11.91 -1.00 17.69
CA ARG A 86 -12.76 -2.20 17.89
C ARG A 86 -12.53 -2.95 19.20
N GLY A 87 -11.60 -2.45 20.04
CA GLY A 87 -11.35 -3.01 21.37
C GLY A 87 -10.51 -4.29 21.39
N TYR A 88 -9.71 -4.56 20.35
CA TYR A 88 -8.79 -5.69 20.31
C TYR A 88 -7.40 -5.32 20.80
N LYS A 89 -6.73 -6.28 21.45
CA LYS A 89 -5.30 -6.18 21.72
C LYS A 89 -4.52 -6.46 20.44
N LEU A 90 -3.40 -5.76 20.29
CA LEU A 90 -2.50 -5.91 19.16
C LEU A 90 -1.06 -6.04 19.63
N THR A 91 -0.37 -7.07 19.17
CA THR A 91 1.08 -7.23 19.27
C THR A 91 1.71 -7.16 17.88
N LEU A 92 2.68 -6.27 17.69
CA LEU A 92 3.45 -6.13 16.46
C LEU A 92 4.90 -6.55 16.70
N THR A 93 5.41 -7.43 15.85
CA THR A 93 6.83 -7.79 15.86
C THR A 93 7.57 -7.01 14.77
N MET A 94 8.72 -6.46 15.11
CA MET A 94 9.52 -5.65 14.18
C MET A 94 10.99 -5.59 14.58
N PRO A 95 11.90 -5.37 13.62
CA PRO A 95 13.31 -5.13 13.93
C PRO A 95 13.49 -3.89 14.81
N GLU A 96 14.45 -3.95 15.74
CA GLU A 96 14.81 -2.82 16.61
C GLU A 96 15.37 -1.60 15.86
N THR A 97 15.73 -1.76 14.59
CA THR A 97 16.18 -0.68 13.70
C THR A 97 15.05 0.26 13.23
N MET A 98 13.81 -0.07 13.53
CA MET A 98 12.66 0.79 13.17
C MET A 98 12.68 2.12 13.93
N SER A 99 12.30 3.20 13.24
CA SER A 99 12.37 4.57 13.78
C SER A 99 11.52 4.74 15.05
N LEU A 100 12.00 5.63 15.94
CA LEU A 100 11.31 5.94 17.20
C LEU A 100 9.92 6.53 16.96
N GLU A 101 9.78 7.35 15.92
CA GLU A 101 8.51 8.00 15.56
C GLU A 101 7.45 6.94 15.25
N ARG A 102 7.79 5.93 14.44
CA ARG A 102 6.89 4.81 14.14
C ARG A 102 6.48 4.04 15.38
N ARG A 103 7.45 3.73 16.25
CA ARG A 103 7.16 3.04 17.52
C ARG A 103 6.24 3.87 18.41
N LYS A 104 6.44 5.21 18.47
CA LYS A 104 5.57 6.11 19.23
C LYS A 104 4.14 6.12 18.71
N VAL A 105 3.94 6.19 17.37
CA VAL A 105 2.61 6.14 16.77
C VAL A 105 1.89 4.83 17.11
N LEU A 106 2.57 3.69 16.97
CA LEU A 106 2.00 2.38 17.29
C LEU A 106 1.62 2.24 18.77
N LYS A 107 2.50 2.71 19.67
CA LYS A 107 2.23 2.74 21.12
C LYS A 107 1.10 3.69 21.50
N ALA A 108 0.95 4.82 20.79
CA ALA A 108 -0.15 5.77 21.02
C ALA A 108 -1.53 5.13 20.73
N PHE A 109 -1.60 4.17 19.81
CA PHE A 109 -2.80 3.35 19.58
C PHE A 109 -2.93 2.16 20.56
N GLY A 110 -2.01 2.01 21.51
CA GLY A 110 -2.03 0.92 22.50
C GLY A 110 -1.43 -0.40 22.05
N ALA A 111 -0.73 -0.44 20.91
CA ALA A 111 -0.09 -1.67 20.44
C ALA A 111 1.09 -2.08 21.33
N ASN A 112 1.18 -3.37 21.61
CA ASN A 112 2.36 -3.98 22.20
C ASN A 112 3.42 -4.20 21.10
N LEU A 113 4.67 -3.83 21.37
CA LEU A 113 5.77 -3.97 20.42
C LEU A 113 6.79 -4.98 20.93
N VAL A 114 7.02 -6.01 20.13
CA VAL A 114 8.07 -7.01 20.35
C VAL A 114 9.20 -6.73 19.35
N LEU A 115 10.30 -6.19 19.86
CA LEU A 115 11.47 -5.86 19.05
C LEU A 115 12.34 -7.10 18.86
N THR A 116 12.80 -7.30 17.62
CA THR A 116 13.70 -8.39 17.25
C THR A 116 15.07 -7.83 16.85
N GLU A 117 16.09 -8.67 16.88
CA GLU A 117 17.45 -8.30 16.52
C GLU A 117 17.50 -7.67 15.12
N GLY A 118 18.10 -6.48 15.01
CA GLY A 118 18.18 -5.72 13.76
C GLY A 118 18.84 -6.50 12.62
N ALA A 119 19.87 -7.28 12.92
CA ALA A 119 20.60 -8.10 11.95
C ALA A 119 19.73 -9.18 11.27
N LYS A 120 18.65 -9.62 11.93
CA LYS A 120 17.71 -10.61 11.36
C LYS A 120 16.65 -9.99 10.47
N GLY A 121 16.55 -8.66 10.42
CA GLY A 121 15.59 -7.92 9.61
C GLY A 121 14.15 -8.40 9.79
N MET A 122 13.35 -8.28 8.73
CA MET A 122 11.94 -8.72 8.74
C MET A 122 11.76 -10.22 8.95
N LYS A 123 12.72 -11.05 8.53
CA LYS A 123 12.67 -12.50 8.77
C LYS A 123 12.65 -12.83 10.25
N GLY A 124 13.44 -12.10 11.06
CA GLY A 124 13.41 -12.24 12.51
C GLY A 124 12.07 -11.86 13.12
N ALA A 125 11.44 -10.80 12.60
CA ALA A 125 10.11 -10.36 13.04
C ALA A 125 9.02 -11.39 12.68
N ILE A 126 9.06 -11.96 11.48
CA ILE A 126 8.13 -13.00 11.02
C ILE A 126 8.23 -14.23 11.93
N ASN A 127 9.43 -14.77 12.11
CA ASN A 127 9.64 -15.94 12.96
C ASN A 127 9.12 -15.70 14.40
N LYS A 128 9.31 -14.48 14.93
CA LYS A 128 8.83 -14.13 16.27
C LYS A 128 7.31 -14.04 16.35
N ALA A 129 6.65 -13.53 15.30
CA ALA A 129 5.18 -13.54 15.24
C ALA A 129 4.63 -14.96 15.20
N GLU A 130 5.22 -15.83 14.38
CA GLU A 130 4.85 -17.24 14.26
C GLU A 130 5.05 -17.98 15.58
N GLU A 131 6.16 -17.74 16.30
CA GLU A 131 6.41 -18.28 17.65
C GLU A 131 5.31 -17.88 18.64
N ILE A 132 4.92 -16.59 18.65
CA ILE A 132 3.87 -16.10 19.54
C ILE A 132 2.54 -16.80 19.23
N VAL A 133 2.14 -16.87 17.95
CA VAL A 133 0.89 -17.52 17.55
C VAL A 133 0.90 -19.02 17.86
N ALA A 134 2.02 -19.70 17.62
CA ALA A 134 2.18 -21.12 17.91
C ALA A 134 2.13 -21.44 19.42
N SER A 135 2.48 -20.48 20.29
CA SER A 135 2.46 -20.66 21.75
C SER A 135 1.03 -20.82 22.32
N ASP A 136 0.04 -20.19 21.69
CA ASP A 136 -1.38 -20.32 22.04
C ASP A 136 -2.28 -19.97 20.85
N PRO A 137 -2.53 -20.90 19.91
CA PRO A 137 -3.34 -20.64 18.72
C PRO A 137 -4.79 -20.26 18.99
N ALA A 138 -5.30 -20.53 20.20
CA ALA A 138 -6.66 -20.14 20.59
C ALA A 138 -6.73 -18.66 21.02
N ARG A 139 -5.62 -18.12 21.46
CA ARG A 139 -5.49 -16.74 21.96
C ARG A 139 -5.05 -15.75 20.88
N TYR A 140 -4.28 -16.17 19.90
CA TYR A 140 -3.66 -15.29 18.93
C TYR A 140 -4.19 -15.51 17.52
N TYR A 141 -4.38 -14.42 16.78
CA TYR A 141 -4.74 -14.41 15.36
C TYR A 141 -3.74 -13.58 14.55
N MET A 142 -3.21 -14.14 13.47
CA MET A 142 -2.28 -13.44 12.58
C MET A 142 -2.96 -13.15 11.22
N PRO A 143 -3.18 -11.87 10.87
CA PRO A 143 -3.83 -11.47 9.62
C PRO A 143 -3.11 -11.90 8.35
N GLN A 144 -1.77 -11.92 8.32
CA GLN A 144 -0.95 -12.33 7.17
C GLN A 144 -1.22 -11.51 5.90
N GLN A 145 -0.92 -10.22 5.93
CA GLN A 145 -1.26 -9.27 4.88
C GLN A 145 -0.88 -9.69 3.45
N PHE A 146 0.16 -10.49 3.27
CA PHE A 146 0.66 -10.91 1.95
C PHE A 146 -0.15 -12.03 1.31
N ASP A 147 -0.89 -12.81 2.11
CA ASP A 147 -1.62 -14.00 1.66
C ASP A 147 -3.13 -13.91 1.93
N ASN A 148 -3.57 -12.95 2.75
CA ASN A 148 -4.96 -12.82 3.16
C ASN A 148 -5.86 -12.35 2.00
N PRO A 149 -6.87 -13.14 1.60
CA PRO A 149 -7.76 -12.77 0.49
C PRO A 149 -8.62 -11.53 0.76
N ALA A 150 -8.83 -11.15 2.03
CA ALA A 150 -9.54 -9.92 2.38
C ALA A 150 -8.78 -8.67 1.91
N ASN A 151 -7.47 -8.77 1.68
CA ASN A 151 -6.65 -7.68 1.15
C ASN A 151 -7.08 -7.28 -0.27
N PRO A 152 -6.96 -8.11 -1.33
CA PRO A 152 -7.46 -7.72 -2.65
C PRO A 152 -8.98 -7.50 -2.66
N ALA A 153 -9.75 -8.26 -1.89
CA ALA A 153 -11.20 -8.16 -1.86
C ALA A 153 -11.71 -6.77 -1.42
N ILE A 154 -11.06 -6.10 -0.46
CA ILE A 154 -11.48 -4.74 -0.05
C ILE A 154 -11.24 -3.72 -1.16
N HIS A 155 -10.18 -3.87 -1.95
CA HIS A 155 -9.92 -2.99 -3.09
C HIS A 155 -10.91 -3.24 -4.25
N GLU A 156 -11.29 -4.48 -4.46
CA GLU A 156 -12.35 -4.84 -5.41
C GLU A 156 -13.71 -4.28 -4.98
N LYS A 157 -14.00 -4.30 -3.68
CA LYS A 157 -15.26 -3.83 -3.10
C LYS A 157 -15.34 -2.30 -2.92
N THR A 158 -14.22 -1.60 -2.78
CA THR A 158 -14.20 -0.16 -2.45
C THR A 158 -13.40 0.67 -3.42
N THR A 159 -12.08 0.49 -3.49
CA THR A 159 -11.18 1.33 -4.29
C THR A 159 -11.50 1.28 -5.79
N GLY A 160 -11.78 0.09 -6.31
CA GLY A 160 -12.21 -0.10 -7.71
C GLY A 160 -13.49 0.64 -8.04
N PRO A 161 -14.61 0.43 -7.30
CA PRO A 161 -15.85 1.18 -7.44
C PRO A 161 -15.69 2.70 -7.31
N GLU A 162 -14.88 3.17 -6.35
CA GLU A 162 -14.59 4.60 -6.20
C GLU A 162 -13.94 5.19 -7.46
N ILE A 163 -12.87 4.56 -7.96
CA ILE A 163 -12.18 4.98 -9.18
C ILE A 163 -13.15 4.96 -10.37
N TRP A 164 -13.89 3.88 -10.53
CA TRP A 164 -14.87 3.74 -11.60
C TRP A 164 -15.91 4.88 -11.61
N SER A 165 -16.49 5.16 -10.46
CA SER A 165 -17.46 6.25 -10.31
C SER A 165 -16.82 7.62 -10.54
N GLN A 166 -15.65 7.87 -9.96
CA GLN A 166 -14.95 9.16 -10.07
C GLN A 166 -14.43 9.46 -11.48
N THR A 167 -14.18 8.43 -12.30
CA THR A 167 -13.78 8.57 -13.70
C THR A 167 -14.96 8.42 -14.67
N GLU A 168 -16.18 8.21 -14.18
CA GLU A 168 -17.34 7.87 -15.02
C GLU A 168 -17.06 6.69 -15.97
N GLY A 169 -16.25 5.71 -15.50
CA GLY A 169 -15.79 4.58 -16.30
C GLY A 169 -14.74 4.90 -17.37
N LYS A 170 -14.27 6.14 -17.44
CA LYS A 170 -13.30 6.59 -18.45
C LYS A 170 -11.86 6.41 -17.98
N ILE A 171 -11.50 5.21 -17.56
CA ILE A 171 -10.14 4.83 -17.20
C ILE A 171 -9.55 3.91 -18.27
N ASP A 172 -8.31 4.17 -18.71
CA ASP A 172 -7.58 3.36 -19.68
C ASP A 172 -6.37 2.65 -19.03
N VAL A 173 -5.76 3.26 -18.03
CA VAL A 173 -4.55 2.72 -17.35
C VAL A 173 -4.70 2.86 -15.84
N LEU A 174 -4.37 1.79 -15.12
CA LEU A 174 -4.19 1.77 -13.68
C LEU A 174 -2.71 1.56 -13.35
N ILE A 175 -2.13 2.42 -12.52
CA ILE A 175 -0.74 2.30 -12.06
C ILE A 175 -0.71 2.18 -10.54
N ALA A 176 -0.08 1.14 -10.02
CA ALA A 176 0.07 0.94 -8.58
C ALA A 176 1.43 0.31 -8.22
N GLY A 177 2.07 0.86 -7.19
CA GLY A 177 3.23 0.23 -6.57
C GLY A 177 2.86 -1.07 -5.87
N VAL A 178 3.67 -2.11 -6.03
CA VAL A 178 3.40 -3.45 -5.51
C VAL A 178 4.18 -3.73 -4.23
N GLY A 179 3.49 -3.66 -3.09
CA GLY A 179 3.95 -4.21 -1.82
C GLY A 179 3.36 -5.60 -1.61
N THR A 180 2.10 -5.67 -1.18
CA THR A 180 1.34 -6.93 -1.06
C THR A 180 0.64 -7.33 -2.36
N GLY A 181 0.50 -6.41 -3.32
CA GLY A 181 -0.20 -6.65 -4.58
C GLY A 181 -1.73 -6.53 -4.51
N GLY A 182 -2.32 -6.46 -3.31
CA GLY A 182 -3.78 -6.44 -3.16
C GLY A 182 -4.45 -5.24 -3.84
N THR A 183 -3.82 -4.07 -3.85
CA THR A 183 -4.36 -2.85 -4.45
C THR A 183 -4.57 -3.01 -5.96
N ILE A 184 -3.50 -3.36 -6.69
CA ILE A 184 -3.58 -3.55 -8.15
C ILE A 184 -4.51 -4.71 -8.50
N THR A 185 -4.44 -5.81 -7.72
CA THR A 185 -5.29 -6.99 -7.92
C THR A 185 -6.76 -6.66 -7.79
N GLY A 186 -7.17 -6.07 -6.67
CA GLY A 186 -8.58 -5.81 -6.41
C GLY A 186 -9.18 -4.77 -7.34
N ILE A 187 -8.47 -3.66 -7.61
CA ILE A 187 -8.95 -2.62 -8.54
C ILE A 187 -9.08 -3.20 -9.96
N SER A 188 -8.06 -3.91 -10.42
CA SER A 188 -8.08 -4.47 -11.79
C SER A 188 -9.15 -5.54 -11.97
N ARG A 189 -9.37 -6.41 -10.97
CA ARG A 189 -10.47 -7.37 -10.99
C ARG A 189 -11.82 -6.67 -11.12
N TYR A 190 -12.06 -5.65 -10.32
CA TYR A 190 -13.31 -4.91 -10.41
C TYR A 190 -13.50 -4.28 -11.81
N ILE A 191 -12.50 -3.60 -12.34
CA ILE A 191 -12.64 -2.90 -13.63
C ILE A 191 -12.68 -3.88 -14.81
N LYS A 192 -11.77 -4.87 -14.85
CA LYS A 192 -11.68 -5.81 -15.97
C LYS A 192 -12.82 -6.85 -15.95
N HIS A 193 -13.11 -7.44 -14.78
CA HIS A 193 -14.05 -8.55 -14.69
C HIS A 193 -15.45 -8.11 -14.33
N THR A 194 -15.64 -7.21 -13.36
CA THR A 194 -16.98 -6.77 -12.93
C THR A 194 -17.58 -5.76 -13.90
N GLN A 195 -16.78 -4.78 -14.36
CA GLN A 195 -17.24 -3.75 -15.30
C GLN A 195 -17.04 -4.13 -16.78
N GLY A 196 -16.28 -5.20 -17.06
CA GLY A 196 -16.01 -5.64 -18.43
C GLY A 196 -15.16 -4.65 -19.25
N ARG A 197 -14.46 -3.71 -18.58
CA ARG A 197 -13.65 -2.69 -19.25
C ARG A 197 -12.21 -3.15 -19.38
N ALA A 198 -11.70 -3.24 -20.59
CA ALA A 198 -10.29 -3.47 -20.83
C ALA A 198 -9.49 -2.23 -20.41
N ILE A 199 -8.56 -2.42 -19.47
CA ILE A 199 -7.58 -1.42 -19.02
C ILE A 199 -6.19 -2.04 -19.02
N ILE A 200 -5.14 -1.21 -19.07
CA ILE A 200 -3.76 -1.64 -18.86
C ILE A 200 -3.44 -1.49 -17.36
N SER A 201 -3.17 -2.60 -16.69
CA SER A 201 -2.75 -2.63 -15.28
C SER A 201 -1.23 -2.66 -15.18
N VAL A 202 -0.66 -1.59 -14.66
CA VAL A 202 0.79 -1.38 -14.57
C VAL A 202 1.25 -1.55 -13.12
N ALA A 203 2.05 -2.58 -12.88
CA ALA A 203 2.71 -2.79 -11.60
C ALA A 203 4.01 -1.97 -11.53
N VAL A 204 4.26 -1.33 -10.39
CA VAL A 204 5.52 -0.60 -10.16
C VAL A 204 6.32 -1.31 -9.09
N GLU A 205 7.60 -1.57 -9.39
CA GLU A 205 8.56 -2.20 -8.48
C GLU A 205 9.90 -1.45 -8.46
N PRO A 206 10.72 -1.61 -7.40
CA PRO A 206 12.08 -1.06 -7.37
C PRO A 206 12.97 -1.75 -8.40
N ASP A 207 13.78 -0.98 -9.13
CA ASP A 207 14.76 -1.50 -10.09
C ASP A 207 15.83 -2.39 -9.43
N ALA A 208 16.18 -2.08 -8.17
CA ALA A 208 17.11 -2.88 -7.38
C ALA A 208 16.52 -4.22 -6.90
N SER A 209 15.20 -4.43 -6.99
CA SER A 209 14.51 -5.64 -6.57
C SER A 209 13.37 -5.99 -7.56
N PRO A 210 13.69 -6.33 -8.84
CA PRO A 210 12.73 -6.45 -9.94
C PRO A 210 12.06 -7.83 -9.97
N ILE A 211 11.44 -8.23 -8.86
CA ILE A 211 10.92 -9.58 -8.61
C ILE A 211 9.76 -9.92 -9.54
N ILE A 212 8.88 -8.94 -9.84
CA ILE A 212 7.73 -9.17 -10.72
C ILE A 212 8.22 -9.32 -12.16
N THR A 213 9.13 -8.45 -12.61
CA THR A 213 9.75 -8.54 -13.94
C THR A 213 10.41 -9.91 -14.14
N GLN A 214 11.24 -10.33 -13.19
CA GLN A 214 11.94 -11.62 -13.25
C GLN A 214 10.94 -12.77 -13.26
N LYS A 215 9.91 -12.75 -12.43
CA LYS A 215 8.88 -13.79 -12.38
C LYS A 215 8.14 -13.92 -13.72
N MET A 216 7.75 -12.79 -14.32
CA MET A 216 7.05 -12.79 -15.60
C MET A 216 7.95 -13.24 -16.76
N ALA A 217 9.25 -13.00 -16.66
CA ALA A 217 10.24 -13.49 -17.65
C ALA A 217 10.65 -14.96 -17.43
N GLY A 218 10.20 -15.60 -16.34
CA GLY A 218 10.64 -16.97 -16.00
C GLY A 218 12.07 -17.06 -15.46
N GLU A 219 12.59 -15.94 -14.96
CA GLU A 219 13.96 -15.86 -14.42
C GLU A 219 14.01 -16.20 -12.93
N GLU A 220 15.23 -16.47 -12.44
CA GLU A 220 15.50 -16.62 -11.01
C GLU A 220 15.24 -15.31 -10.26
N LEU A 221 14.52 -15.37 -9.13
CA LEU A 221 14.22 -14.19 -8.33
C LEU A 221 15.44 -13.73 -7.53
N LYS A 222 15.87 -12.49 -7.75
CA LYS A 222 17.02 -11.86 -7.09
C LYS A 222 16.59 -10.58 -6.39
N PRO A 223 16.08 -10.66 -5.14
CA PRO A 223 15.75 -9.50 -4.37
C PRO A 223 16.99 -8.69 -4.00
N GLY A 224 16.85 -7.37 -3.99
CA GLY A 224 17.91 -6.45 -3.60
C GLY A 224 17.43 -5.37 -2.63
N PRO A 225 18.32 -4.74 -1.86
CA PRO A 225 17.98 -3.65 -0.96
C PRO A 225 17.60 -2.39 -1.74
N HIS A 226 16.58 -1.69 -1.28
CA HIS A 226 16.11 -0.43 -1.86
C HIS A 226 15.54 0.51 -0.79
N LYS A 227 15.36 1.79 -1.14
CA LYS A 227 14.85 2.84 -0.24
C LYS A 227 13.36 3.15 -0.43
N ILE A 228 12.68 2.55 -1.41
CA ILE A 228 11.27 2.81 -1.72
C ILE A 228 10.38 2.03 -0.74
N GLN A 229 10.10 2.64 0.41
CA GLN A 229 9.31 2.00 1.46
C GLN A 229 7.87 1.73 1.00
N GLY A 230 7.34 0.55 1.35
CA GLY A 230 5.96 0.14 1.09
C GLY A 230 5.74 -0.70 -0.16
N ILE A 231 6.73 -0.81 -1.04
CA ILE A 231 6.73 -1.70 -2.22
C ILE A 231 7.98 -2.58 -2.24
N GLY A 232 8.05 -3.53 -3.14
CA GLY A 232 9.25 -4.37 -3.32
C GLY A 232 9.49 -5.34 -2.15
N ALA A 233 8.55 -6.25 -1.88
CA ALA A 233 8.63 -7.19 -0.75
C ALA A 233 9.79 -8.21 -0.84
N GLY A 234 10.42 -8.35 -2.01
CA GLY A 234 11.51 -9.30 -2.24
C GLY A 234 11.05 -10.73 -2.57
N PHE A 235 9.75 -10.93 -2.68
CA PHE A 235 9.11 -12.19 -3.10
C PHE A 235 7.77 -11.88 -3.79
N ILE A 236 7.15 -12.87 -4.44
CA ILE A 236 5.82 -12.71 -5.04
C ILE A 236 4.76 -12.98 -3.96
N PRO A 237 3.96 -11.96 -3.57
CA PRO A 237 2.90 -12.12 -2.58
C PRO A 237 1.74 -12.97 -3.10
N GLY A 238 1.12 -13.78 -2.23
CA GLY A 238 -0.09 -14.54 -2.57
C GLY A 238 -1.31 -13.67 -2.89
N ALA A 239 -1.37 -12.44 -2.36
CA ALA A 239 -2.41 -11.47 -2.67
C ALA A 239 -2.25 -10.79 -4.05
N LEU A 240 -1.11 -11.00 -4.75
CA LEU A 240 -0.87 -10.49 -6.09
C LEU A 240 -1.31 -11.50 -7.15
N ASP A 241 -2.27 -11.12 -7.95
CA ASP A 241 -2.67 -11.88 -9.16
C ASP A 241 -1.87 -11.38 -10.37
N LEU A 242 -0.85 -12.15 -10.75
CA LEU A 242 0.00 -11.79 -11.89
C LEU A 242 -0.74 -11.84 -13.23
N SER A 243 -1.83 -12.59 -13.34
CA SER A 243 -2.58 -12.73 -14.60
C SER A 243 -3.29 -11.44 -15.04
N ILE A 244 -3.48 -10.50 -14.11
CA ILE A 244 -4.10 -9.20 -14.39
C ILE A 244 -3.09 -8.11 -14.69
N VAL A 245 -1.80 -8.34 -14.47
CA VAL A 245 -0.72 -7.38 -14.70
C VAL A 245 -0.32 -7.40 -16.17
N ASP A 246 -0.51 -6.29 -16.86
CA ASP A 246 -0.22 -6.17 -18.30
C ASP A 246 1.19 -5.61 -18.55
N ARG A 247 1.70 -4.80 -17.62
CA ARG A 247 3.01 -4.15 -17.74
C ARG A 247 3.66 -3.95 -16.37
N VAL A 248 4.98 -3.98 -16.33
CA VAL A 248 5.77 -3.68 -15.14
C VAL A 248 6.69 -2.50 -15.41
N GLU A 249 6.69 -1.52 -14.52
CA GLU A 249 7.61 -0.39 -14.52
C GLU A 249 8.58 -0.50 -13.35
N ARG A 250 9.88 -0.46 -13.67
CA ARG A 250 10.95 -0.44 -12.66
C ARG A 250 11.39 0.98 -12.41
N VAL A 251 11.50 1.37 -11.15
CA VAL A 251 11.85 2.72 -10.72
C VAL A 251 13.00 2.68 -9.73
N SER A 252 14.00 3.52 -9.94
CA SER A 252 15.14 3.66 -9.04
C SER A 252 14.78 4.45 -7.77
N ASN A 253 15.63 4.32 -6.74
CA ASN A 253 15.46 5.08 -5.51
C ASN A 253 15.46 6.59 -5.75
N ASP A 254 16.40 7.05 -6.58
CA ASP A 254 16.60 8.49 -6.82
C ASP A 254 15.45 9.10 -7.61
N GLU A 255 14.92 8.39 -8.62
CA GLU A 255 13.73 8.82 -9.35
C GLU A 255 12.52 8.91 -8.42
N ALA A 256 12.31 7.91 -7.56
CA ALA A 256 11.19 7.89 -6.62
C ALA A 256 11.26 9.04 -5.62
N VAL A 257 12.43 9.33 -5.06
CA VAL A 257 12.66 10.44 -4.13
C VAL A 257 12.47 11.80 -4.82
N SER A 258 13.11 11.99 -5.98
CA SER A 258 12.98 13.23 -6.77
C SER A 258 11.52 13.51 -7.14
N MET A 259 10.80 12.50 -7.62
CA MET A 259 9.39 12.67 -8.00
C MET A 259 8.48 12.91 -6.78
N GLY A 260 8.76 12.29 -5.64
CA GLY A 260 8.03 12.55 -4.39
C GLY A 260 8.15 14.02 -3.95
N ARG A 261 9.34 14.61 -4.09
CA ARG A 261 9.60 16.06 -3.85
C ARG A 261 8.86 16.94 -4.86
N ARG A 262 8.89 16.56 -6.14
CA ARG A 262 8.17 17.28 -7.21
C ARG A 262 6.66 17.29 -6.98
N LEU A 263 6.08 16.17 -6.53
CA LEU A 263 4.65 16.12 -6.17
C LEU A 263 4.29 17.17 -5.13
N ALA A 264 5.14 17.37 -4.11
CA ALA A 264 4.92 18.41 -3.11
C ALA A 264 5.08 19.82 -3.69
N LEU A 265 6.15 20.07 -4.43
CA LEU A 265 6.50 21.40 -4.95
C LEU A 265 5.61 21.84 -6.13
N GLU A 266 5.29 20.93 -7.04
CA GLU A 266 4.62 21.24 -8.29
C GLU A 266 3.11 21.02 -8.22
N GLU A 267 2.64 20.01 -7.47
CA GLU A 267 1.21 19.66 -7.40
C GLU A 267 0.58 19.91 -6.02
N GLY A 268 1.38 20.32 -5.02
CA GLY A 268 0.90 20.53 -3.65
C GLY A 268 0.50 19.23 -2.93
N ILE A 269 1.05 18.08 -3.36
CA ILE A 269 0.73 16.76 -2.83
C ILE A 269 1.90 16.26 -2.00
N LEU A 270 1.83 16.42 -0.68
CA LEU A 270 2.83 15.88 0.26
C LEU A 270 2.61 14.39 0.46
N CYS A 271 3.48 13.56 -0.08
CA CYS A 271 3.29 12.10 -0.13
C CYS A 271 4.61 11.34 0.10
N GLY A 272 4.51 10.01 0.27
CA GLY A 272 5.66 9.15 0.53
C GLY A 272 6.48 8.78 -0.72
N ILE A 273 7.61 8.09 -0.51
CA ILE A 273 8.56 7.71 -1.58
C ILE A 273 7.90 6.81 -2.62
N SER A 274 7.05 5.87 -2.22
CA SER A 274 6.35 4.98 -3.17
C SER A 274 5.31 5.70 -4.03
N CYS A 275 4.79 6.85 -3.57
CA CYS A 275 3.96 7.74 -4.40
C CYS A 275 4.80 8.34 -5.53
N GLY A 276 6.03 8.77 -5.23
CA GLY A 276 6.99 9.23 -6.23
C GLY A 276 7.27 8.13 -7.25
N ALA A 277 7.55 6.90 -6.81
CA ALA A 277 7.78 5.77 -7.71
C ALA A 277 6.59 5.52 -8.65
N ALA A 278 5.37 5.50 -8.13
CA ALA A 278 4.18 5.30 -8.95
C ALA A 278 3.99 6.46 -9.97
N THR A 279 4.30 7.69 -9.55
CA THR A 279 4.18 8.86 -10.42
C THR A 279 5.27 8.92 -11.50
N VAL A 280 6.49 8.41 -11.24
CA VAL A 280 7.50 8.22 -12.29
C VAL A 280 6.96 7.32 -13.39
N ALA A 281 6.38 6.19 -13.05
CA ALA A 281 5.77 5.31 -14.04
C ALA A 281 4.64 6.02 -14.81
N ALA A 282 3.77 6.79 -14.12
CA ALA A 282 2.71 7.56 -14.77
C ALA A 282 3.28 8.61 -15.75
N ALA A 283 4.33 9.33 -15.37
CA ALA A 283 4.97 10.33 -16.21
C ALA A 283 5.64 9.71 -17.45
N ARG A 284 6.25 8.52 -17.30
CA ARG A 284 6.83 7.77 -18.44
C ARG A 284 5.76 7.36 -19.44
N LEU A 285 4.66 6.75 -18.96
CA LEU A 285 3.57 6.36 -19.84
C LEU A 285 2.91 7.58 -20.50
N ALA A 286 2.73 8.67 -19.75
CA ALA A 286 2.16 9.92 -20.28
C ALA A 286 2.99 10.54 -21.43
N ALA A 287 4.30 10.27 -21.46
CA ALA A 287 5.18 10.72 -22.53
C ALA A 287 5.14 9.82 -23.79
N GLU A 288 4.58 8.61 -23.70
CA GLU A 288 4.47 7.69 -24.82
C GLU A 288 3.31 8.09 -25.75
N PRO A 289 3.51 8.20 -27.08
CA PRO A 289 2.43 8.57 -28.01
C PRO A 289 1.19 7.67 -27.95
N ALA A 290 1.37 6.41 -27.57
CA ALA A 290 0.28 5.42 -27.43
C ALA A 290 -0.75 5.80 -26.36
N PHE A 291 -0.39 6.65 -25.41
CA PHE A 291 -1.28 7.09 -24.32
C PHE A 291 -1.83 8.51 -24.51
N ALA A 292 -1.59 9.15 -25.66
CA ALA A 292 -2.18 10.44 -25.97
C ALA A 292 -3.73 10.37 -25.90
N GLY A 293 -4.35 11.31 -25.19
CA GLY A 293 -5.80 11.37 -24.96
C GLY A 293 -6.35 10.32 -23.98
N LYS A 294 -5.49 9.53 -23.36
CA LYS A 294 -5.88 8.49 -22.40
C LYS A 294 -6.02 9.03 -20.97
N THR A 295 -6.78 8.29 -20.16
CA THR A 295 -6.92 8.53 -18.72
C THR A 295 -6.14 7.50 -17.93
N ILE A 296 -5.13 7.97 -17.22
CA ILE A 296 -4.24 7.19 -16.34
C ILE A 296 -4.61 7.47 -14.89
N VAL A 297 -4.92 6.44 -14.12
CA VAL A 297 -5.09 6.55 -12.67
C VAL A 297 -3.85 5.99 -11.98
N VAL A 298 -3.21 6.80 -11.14
CA VAL A 298 -2.04 6.41 -10.34
C VAL A 298 -2.40 6.42 -8.86
N ILE A 299 -2.06 5.33 -8.16
CA ILE A 299 -2.30 5.21 -6.72
C ILE A 299 -1.16 5.86 -5.95
N LEU A 300 -1.49 6.85 -5.10
CA LEU A 300 -0.57 7.47 -4.14
C LEU A 300 -0.84 6.90 -2.74
N PRO A 301 -0.02 5.94 -2.25
CA PRO A 301 -0.38 5.09 -1.12
C PRO A 301 -0.49 5.80 0.23
N ASP A 302 0.28 6.86 0.49
CA ASP A 302 0.35 7.48 1.82
C ASP A 302 0.79 8.95 1.81
N GLY A 303 0.77 9.57 3.02
CA GLY A 303 1.23 10.94 3.23
C GLY A 303 2.72 11.04 3.52
N GLY A 304 3.30 12.22 3.27
CA GLY A 304 4.74 12.49 3.41
C GLY A 304 5.21 12.71 4.84
N GLU A 305 4.36 13.13 5.77
CA GLU A 305 4.77 13.49 7.14
C GLU A 305 5.49 12.35 7.89
N ARG A 306 5.18 11.10 7.59
CA ARG A 306 5.85 9.92 8.18
C ARG A 306 7.25 9.63 7.61
N TYR A 307 7.72 10.45 6.68
CA TYR A 307 9.03 10.33 6.00
C TYR A 307 9.97 11.50 6.30
N LEU A 308 9.60 12.43 7.23
CA LEU A 308 10.39 13.62 7.53
C LEU A 308 11.83 13.32 7.94
N SER A 309 12.08 12.20 8.62
CA SER A 309 13.43 11.73 9.00
C SER A 309 14.05 10.74 7.99
N SER A 310 13.57 10.72 6.74
CA SER A 310 14.08 9.83 5.69
C SER A 310 14.75 10.61 4.56
N VAL A 311 15.36 9.86 3.62
CA VAL A 311 15.98 10.41 2.40
C VAL A 311 15.05 11.31 1.57
N LEU A 312 13.73 11.21 1.77
CA LEU A 312 12.77 12.05 1.02
C LEU A 312 12.95 13.54 1.34
N PHE A 313 13.29 13.87 2.57
CA PHE A 313 13.38 15.26 3.05
C PHE A 313 14.75 15.64 3.63
N GLU A 314 15.78 14.79 3.47
CA GLU A 314 17.11 15.01 4.08
C GLU A 314 17.79 16.31 3.63
N ASP A 315 17.46 16.81 2.42
CA ASP A 315 18.04 18.06 1.90
C ASP A 315 17.26 19.31 2.32
N ILE A 316 16.13 19.16 3.02
CA ILE A 316 15.33 20.28 3.50
C ILE A 316 15.85 20.73 4.87
N GLN A 317 16.46 21.89 4.91
CA GLN A 317 16.90 22.54 6.15
C GLN A 317 15.72 23.32 6.76
N ALA A 318 15.48 23.12 8.08
CA ALA A 318 14.46 23.84 8.84
C ALA A 318 15.02 25.14 9.44
#